data_4758e9644f581b9f2997caa3bdfec3e9
#
_entry.id   4758e9644f581b9f2997caa3bdfec3e9
#
_cell.length_a   1.000
_cell.length_b   1.000
_cell.length_c   1.000
_cell.angle_alpha   90.00
_cell.angle_beta   90.00
_cell.angle_gamma   90.00
#
_symmetry.space_group_name_H-M   'P 1'
#
loop_
_entity.id
_entity.type
_entity.pdbx_description
1 polymer ?
#
loop_
_entity_poly.entity_id
_entity_poly.type
_entity_poly.pdbx_seq_one_letter_code
_entity_poly.pdbx_strand_id
1 'polypeptide(L)'
;MKNPIQYKQIVDHGIRAAGYIILLLLICVCGWESHASADCADIKITTKQQIVSKGDTVYVMVTVTSTTAMSGFEGFFTYDNTVLQFQTGGSVVYGNDDAFQISDIDRSSTATKLKYSIKFKARKAGDTEIALTEPYHVFGESTSTKLSASYNSLVLVVKDREKATAKEPPVAKKPVQSARPKKPRGSKTPSRSAQSK
;
A
#
# COMPACT_ATOMS: atom_id res chain seq x y z
N MET A 1 -40.55 -34.45 -69.23
CA MET A 1 -41.29 -33.95 -68.01
C MET A 1 -40.36 -34.04 -66.80
N LYS A 2 -39.90 -32.93 -66.27
CA LYS A 2 -38.99 -32.89 -65.14
C LYS A 2 -39.81 -33.00 -63.83
N ASN A 3 -39.41 -33.91 -62.97
CA ASN A 3 -40.11 -34.33 -61.78
C ASN A 3 -40.18 -33.17 -60.75
N PRO A 4 -41.34 -32.64 -60.37
CA PRO A 4 -41.47 -31.47 -59.46
C PRO A 4 -40.98 -31.72 -58.08
N ILE A 5 -40.80 -32.97 -57.65
CA ILE A 5 -40.35 -33.35 -56.29
C ILE A 5 -38.87 -33.00 -56.06
N GLN A 6 -38.03 -33.08 -57.08
CA GLN A 6 -36.60 -32.77 -56.96
C GLN A 6 -36.31 -31.25 -56.73
N TYR A 7 -37.14 -30.40 -57.27
CA TYR A 7 -36.96 -28.94 -57.20
C TYR A 7 -37.26 -28.42 -55.79
N LYS A 8 -38.24 -29.02 -55.13
CA LYS A 8 -38.61 -28.62 -53.75
C LYS A 8 -37.54 -28.96 -52.74
N GLN A 9 -36.84 -30.10 -52.82
CA GLN A 9 -35.76 -30.46 -51.96
C GLN A 9 -34.51 -29.57 -52.07
N ILE A 10 -34.19 -29.14 -53.27
CA ILE A 10 -33.03 -28.27 -53.55
C ILE A 10 -33.26 -26.87 -52.95
N VAL A 11 -34.48 -26.36 -53.03
CA VAL A 11 -34.84 -25.03 -52.51
C VAL A 11 -34.85 -25.05 -50.97
N ASP A 12 -35.37 -26.09 -50.32
CA ASP A 12 -35.39 -26.20 -48.84
C ASP A 12 -33.99 -26.32 -48.24
N HIS A 13 -33.05 -27.01 -48.91
CA HIS A 13 -31.67 -27.08 -48.45
C HIS A 13 -30.91 -25.75 -48.65
N GLY A 14 -31.20 -25.03 -49.72
CA GLY A 14 -30.62 -23.70 -49.99
C GLY A 14 -31.05 -22.66 -48.98
N ILE A 15 -32.32 -22.65 -48.57
CA ILE A 15 -32.88 -21.69 -47.60
C ILE A 15 -32.30 -21.94 -46.21
N ARG A 16 -32.17 -23.22 -45.79
CA ARG A 16 -31.57 -23.58 -44.52
C ARG A 16 -30.08 -23.22 -44.44
N ALA A 17 -29.32 -23.47 -45.51
CA ALA A 17 -27.90 -23.11 -45.56
C ALA A 17 -27.70 -21.58 -45.55
N ALA A 18 -28.51 -20.80 -46.23
CA ALA A 18 -28.48 -19.34 -46.21
C ALA A 18 -28.81 -18.79 -44.82
N GLY A 19 -29.78 -19.40 -44.11
CA GLY A 19 -30.12 -19.01 -42.74
C GLY A 19 -28.97 -19.21 -41.75
N TYR A 20 -28.22 -20.32 -41.85
CA TYR A 20 -27.04 -20.57 -41.01
C TYR A 20 -25.90 -19.60 -41.29
N ILE A 21 -25.66 -19.24 -42.54
CA ILE A 21 -24.62 -18.27 -42.91
C ILE A 21 -24.95 -16.88 -42.37
N ILE A 22 -26.21 -16.45 -42.46
CA ILE A 22 -26.67 -15.16 -41.92
C ILE A 22 -26.57 -15.15 -40.40
N LEU A 23 -26.94 -16.24 -39.72
CA LEU A 23 -26.80 -16.37 -38.26
C LEU A 23 -25.34 -16.34 -37.80
N LEU A 24 -24.45 -17.03 -38.53
CA LEU A 24 -22.99 -17.00 -38.26
C LEU A 24 -22.39 -15.61 -38.47
N LEU A 25 -22.82 -14.90 -39.54
CA LEU A 25 -22.40 -13.52 -39.77
C LEU A 25 -22.91 -12.57 -38.71
N LEU A 26 -24.13 -12.73 -38.21
CA LEU A 26 -24.69 -11.95 -37.11
C LEU A 26 -23.91 -12.19 -35.80
N ILE A 27 -23.50 -13.43 -35.50
CA ILE A 27 -22.70 -13.76 -34.34
C ILE A 27 -21.28 -13.16 -34.45
N CYS A 28 -20.68 -13.16 -35.63
CA CYS A 28 -19.40 -12.52 -35.88
C CYS A 28 -19.44 -11.00 -35.72
N VAL A 29 -20.53 -10.34 -36.11
CA VAL A 29 -20.66 -8.88 -35.97
C VAL A 29 -20.95 -8.47 -34.52
N CYS A 30 -21.71 -9.27 -33.77
CA CYS A 30 -21.95 -9.03 -32.33
C CYS A 30 -20.75 -9.40 -31.46
N GLY A 31 -19.80 -10.18 -31.96
CA GLY A 31 -18.61 -10.61 -31.18
C GLY A 31 -17.43 -9.63 -31.21
N TRP A 32 -17.50 -8.57 -32.01
CA TRP A 32 -16.46 -7.53 -32.05
C TRP A 32 -16.91 -6.25 -31.33
N GLU A 33 -17.42 -6.42 -30.12
CA GLU A 33 -17.31 -5.31 -29.18
C GLU A 33 -15.82 -5.19 -28.90
N SER A 34 -15.19 -4.23 -29.57
CA SER A 34 -13.96 -3.64 -29.08
C SER A 34 -14.30 -3.17 -27.67
N HIS A 35 -13.93 -3.94 -26.64
CA HIS A 35 -13.86 -3.42 -25.29
C HIS A 35 -12.83 -2.29 -25.40
N ALA A 36 -13.31 -1.08 -25.66
CA ALA A 36 -12.54 0.10 -25.37
C ALA A 36 -12.12 -0.12 -23.91
N SER A 37 -10.87 -0.46 -23.69
CA SER A 37 -10.30 -0.60 -22.36
C SER A 37 -10.55 0.76 -21.73
N ALA A 38 -11.59 0.88 -20.91
CA ALA A 38 -11.83 2.10 -20.18
C ALA A 38 -10.54 2.35 -19.44
N ASP A 39 -9.94 3.52 -19.64
CA ASP A 39 -8.72 3.92 -18.95
C ASP A 39 -8.95 3.77 -17.45
N CYS A 40 -8.35 2.71 -16.90
CA CYS A 40 -8.63 2.25 -15.56
C CYS A 40 -7.36 2.47 -14.71
N ALA A 41 -7.53 3.10 -13.60
CA ALA A 41 -6.50 3.21 -12.59
C ALA A 41 -6.68 2.14 -11.51
N ASP A 42 -5.60 1.84 -10.78
CA ASP A 42 -5.60 0.92 -9.65
C ASP A 42 -4.93 1.61 -8.46
N ILE A 43 -5.67 1.73 -7.36
CA ILE A 43 -5.22 2.39 -6.13
C ILE A 43 -4.94 1.31 -5.10
N LYS A 44 -3.66 1.16 -4.72
CA LYS A 44 -3.22 0.16 -3.74
C LYS A 44 -2.75 0.82 -2.45
N ILE A 45 -3.35 0.40 -1.34
CA ILE A 45 -2.93 0.75 0.00
C ILE A 45 -2.13 -0.42 0.56
N THR A 46 -0.87 -0.20 0.90
CA THR A 46 0.04 -1.26 1.34
C THR A 46 0.92 -0.82 2.52
N THR A 47 1.46 -1.78 3.26
CA THR A 47 2.47 -1.58 4.29
C THR A 47 3.49 -2.70 4.26
N LYS A 48 4.67 -2.48 4.83
CA LYS A 48 5.67 -3.53 4.99
C LYS A 48 5.28 -4.57 6.04
N GLN A 49 4.52 -4.16 7.06
CA GLN A 49 4.13 -5.01 8.18
C GLN A 49 2.67 -4.73 8.52
N GLN A 50 1.82 -5.75 8.43
CA GLN A 50 0.41 -5.67 8.83
C GLN A 50 0.21 -5.89 10.34
N ILE A 51 1.18 -6.48 11.02
CA ILE A 51 1.18 -6.69 12.47
C ILE A 51 2.33 -5.88 13.05
N VAL A 52 2.00 -4.95 13.94
CA VAL A 52 2.95 -4.04 14.58
C VAL A 52 2.69 -3.98 16.09
N SER A 53 3.65 -3.49 16.86
CA SER A 53 3.49 -3.33 18.31
C SER A 53 3.07 -1.89 18.67
N LYS A 54 2.32 -1.75 19.75
CA LYS A 54 2.03 -0.45 20.35
C LYS A 54 3.33 0.35 20.55
N GLY A 55 3.32 1.58 20.08
CA GLY A 55 4.46 2.47 20.10
C GLY A 55 5.34 2.41 18.85
N ASP A 56 5.10 1.49 17.92
CA ASP A 56 5.85 1.43 16.68
C ASP A 56 5.40 2.52 15.70
N THR A 57 6.28 2.82 14.77
CA THR A 57 6.00 3.68 13.62
C THR A 57 5.62 2.81 12.44
N VAL A 58 4.49 3.11 11.80
CA VAL A 58 3.97 2.40 10.63
C VAL A 58 4.05 3.31 9.41
N TYR A 59 4.58 2.78 8.32
CA TYR A 59 4.57 3.45 7.03
C TYR A 59 3.56 2.77 6.11
N VAL A 60 2.57 3.54 5.70
CA VAL A 60 1.56 3.14 4.73
C VAL A 60 1.88 3.79 3.40
N MET A 61 1.83 3.02 2.33
CA MET A 61 2.08 3.48 0.97
C MET A 61 0.77 3.41 0.19
N VAL A 62 0.31 4.55 -0.31
CA VAL A 62 -0.75 4.63 -1.33
C VAL A 62 -0.07 4.73 -2.69
N THR A 63 -0.39 3.79 -3.57
CA THR A 63 0.16 3.75 -4.94
C THR A 63 -1.00 3.78 -5.91
N VAL A 64 -1.01 4.76 -6.80
CA VAL A 64 -1.96 4.86 -7.91
C VAL A 64 -1.22 4.51 -9.18
N THR A 65 -1.73 3.55 -9.94
CA THR A 65 -1.18 3.12 -11.23
C THR A 65 -2.24 3.17 -12.31
N SER A 66 -1.87 3.54 -13.51
CA SER A 66 -2.75 3.56 -14.66
C SER A 66 -1.99 3.14 -15.92
N THR A 67 -2.70 2.66 -16.93
CA THR A 67 -2.17 2.40 -18.27
C THR A 67 -1.90 3.70 -19.03
N THR A 68 -2.64 4.76 -18.71
CA THR A 68 -2.49 6.10 -19.28
C THR A 68 -1.81 7.04 -18.30
N ALA A 69 -1.29 8.15 -18.82
CA ALA A 69 -0.65 9.16 -18.00
C ALA A 69 -1.66 9.86 -17.08
N MET A 70 -1.28 10.12 -15.84
CA MET A 70 -2.08 10.81 -14.83
C MET A 70 -1.45 12.16 -14.49
N SER A 71 -2.28 13.19 -14.38
CA SER A 71 -1.87 14.52 -13.90
C SER A 71 -2.07 14.71 -12.40
N GLY A 72 -2.75 13.78 -11.72
CA GLY A 72 -2.93 13.87 -10.28
C GLY A 72 -3.86 12.85 -9.67
N PHE A 73 -3.97 12.94 -8.35
CA PHE A 73 -4.85 12.13 -7.52
C PHE A 73 -5.39 12.94 -6.35
N GLU A 74 -6.68 12.80 -6.09
CA GLU A 74 -7.33 13.32 -4.89
C GLU A 74 -8.14 12.21 -4.24
N GLY A 75 -7.99 12.04 -2.92
CA GLY A 75 -8.73 11.03 -2.18
C GLY A 75 -8.69 11.23 -0.68
N PHE A 76 -9.77 10.85 -0.01
CA PHE A 76 -9.93 10.87 1.44
C PHE A 76 -9.83 9.45 1.98
N PHE A 77 -9.13 9.29 3.09
CA PHE A 77 -8.89 8.00 3.72
C PHE A 77 -9.27 8.09 5.19
N THR A 78 -9.98 7.08 5.66
CA THR A 78 -10.38 6.95 7.07
C THR A 78 -9.57 5.86 7.76
N TYR A 79 -9.42 5.97 9.08
CA TYR A 79 -8.77 4.99 9.95
C TYR A 79 -9.26 5.16 11.40
N ASP A 80 -9.04 4.17 12.26
CA ASP A 80 -9.35 4.30 13.69
C ASP A 80 -8.24 5.07 14.42
N ASN A 81 -8.54 6.29 14.83
CA ASN A 81 -7.61 7.17 15.52
C ASN A 81 -7.30 6.73 16.96
N THR A 82 -8.09 5.84 17.52
CA THR A 82 -7.78 5.25 18.83
C THR A 82 -6.63 4.24 18.73
N VAL A 83 -6.48 3.60 17.57
CA VAL A 83 -5.46 2.58 17.28
C VAL A 83 -4.23 3.21 16.64
N LEU A 84 -4.42 4.10 15.65
CA LEU A 84 -3.35 4.79 14.93
C LEU A 84 -3.44 6.31 15.13
N GLN A 85 -2.31 6.98 15.06
CA GLN A 85 -2.21 8.43 15.02
C GLN A 85 -1.45 8.86 13.77
N PHE A 86 -2.06 9.69 12.96
CA PHE A 86 -1.40 10.34 11.83
C PHE A 86 -0.20 11.18 12.31
N GLN A 87 0.91 11.11 11.61
CA GLN A 87 2.12 11.88 11.92
C GLN A 87 2.47 12.86 10.80
N THR A 88 2.59 12.35 9.59
CA THR A 88 2.94 13.14 8.41
C THR A 88 2.80 12.31 7.14
N GLY A 89 2.69 12.95 5.97
CA GLY A 89 2.57 12.29 4.68
C GLY A 89 3.21 13.03 3.51
N GLY A 90 4.04 14.05 3.75
CA GLY A 90 4.61 14.89 2.69
C GLY A 90 3.72 16.08 2.35
N SER A 91 4.13 16.88 1.34
CA SER A 91 3.54 18.20 1.05
C SER A 91 2.11 18.16 0.52
N VAL A 92 1.68 17.03 -0.06
CA VAL A 92 0.34 16.86 -0.66
C VAL A 92 -0.58 16.00 0.18
N VAL A 93 -0.16 15.61 1.40
CA VAL A 93 -0.93 14.76 2.31
C VAL A 93 -1.27 15.54 3.56
N TYR A 94 -2.53 15.71 3.81
CA TYR A 94 -3.09 16.45 4.95
C TYR A 94 -3.83 15.47 5.85
N GLY A 95 -3.51 15.45 7.14
CA GLY A 95 -4.15 14.54 8.09
C GLY A 95 -4.70 15.27 9.28
N ASN A 96 -5.76 14.71 9.85
CA ASN A 96 -6.36 15.09 11.13
C ASN A 96 -6.49 13.84 12.02
N ASP A 97 -7.36 13.92 13.04
CA ASP A 97 -7.44 12.85 14.06
C ASP A 97 -7.97 11.52 13.51
N ASP A 98 -8.88 11.51 12.55
CA ASP A 98 -9.61 10.32 12.09
C ASP A 98 -9.52 10.06 10.58
N ALA A 99 -8.92 10.99 9.84
CA ALA A 99 -8.80 10.90 8.39
C ALA A 99 -7.52 11.54 7.88
N PHE A 100 -7.11 11.21 6.67
CA PHE A 100 -6.15 11.97 5.90
C PHE A 100 -6.61 12.10 4.46
N GLN A 101 -6.17 13.18 3.83
CA GLN A 101 -6.44 13.48 2.43
C GLN A 101 -5.12 13.51 1.67
N ILE A 102 -5.13 12.95 0.48
CA ILE A 102 -4.12 13.20 -0.54
C ILE A 102 -4.73 14.17 -1.54
N SER A 103 -4.08 15.30 -1.79
CA SER A 103 -4.50 16.29 -2.79
C SER A 103 -3.28 16.67 -3.63
N ASP A 104 -3.04 15.88 -4.65
CA ASP A 104 -1.93 16.03 -5.62
C ASP A 104 -2.52 16.23 -7.01
N ILE A 105 -2.99 17.43 -7.27
CA ILE A 105 -3.65 17.86 -8.50
C ILE A 105 -2.78 18.85 -9.27
N ASP A 106 -3.02 18.99 -10.56
CA ASP A 106 -2.30 19.93 -11.45
C ASP A 106 -0.77 19.74 -11.43
N ARG A 107 -0.32 18.49 -11.45
CA ARG A 107 1.11 18.22 -11.54
C ARG A 107 1.70 18.79 -12.82
N SER A 108 2.87 19.37 -12.70
CA SER A 108 3.63 19.90 -13.85
C SER A 108 4.11 18.81 -14.82
N SER A 109 4.06 17.53 -14.39
CA SER A 109 4.42 16.37 -15.21
C SER A 109 3.43 15.23 -14.97
N THR A 110 3.03 14.56 -16.03
CA THR A 110 2.20 13.36 -15.99
C THR A 110 3.03 12.11 -15.66
N ALA A 111 2.40 11.13 -15.06
CA ALA A 111 3.03 9.85 -14.73
C ALA A 111 2.01 8.71 -14.77
N THR A 112 2.45 7.50 -15.12
CA THR A 112 1.62 6.29 -15.04
C THR A 112 1.60 5.67 -13.65
N LYS A 113 2.37 6.24 -12.71
CA LYS A 113 2.46 5.77 -11.32
C LYS A 113 2.73 6.90 -10.36
N LEU A 114 1.85 7.05 -9.37
CA LEU A 114 1.98 7.99 -8.27
C LEU A 114 2.18 7.21 -6.97
N LYS A 115 2.98 7.75 -6.03
CA LYS A 115 3.26 7.11 -4.74
C LYS A 115 3.24 8.15 -3.63
N TYR A 116 2.52 7.83 -2.55
CA TYR A 116 2.39 8.66 -1.37
C TYR A 116 2.72 7.83 -0.14
N SER A 117 3.66 8.30 0.67
CA SER A 117 4.07 7.64 1.90
C SER A 117 3.49 8.36 3.10
N ILE A 118 2.72 7.66 3.89
CA ILE A 118 2.05 8.18 5.08
C ILE A 118 2.63 7.50 6.32
N LYS A 119 2.95 8.30 7.32
CA LYS A 119 3.52 7.85 8.59
C LYS A 119 2.49 7.91 9.71
N PHE A 120 2.32 6.80 10.40
CA PHE A 120 1.47 6.68 11.58
C PHE A 120 2.27 6.25 12.81
N LYS A 121 1.71 6.53 13.98
CA LYS A 121 2.14 6.00 15.27
C LYS A 121 1.08 5.03 15.79
N ALA A 122 1.46 3.79 16.11
CA ALA A 122 0.58 2.84 16.77
C ALA A 122 0.35 3.25 18.23
N ARG A 123 -0.89 3.56 18.62
CA ARG A 123 -1.23 4.11 19.94
C ARG A 123 -1.77 3.07 20.91
N LYS A 124 -2.64 2.18 20.41
CA LYS A 124 -3.39 1.22 21.22
C LYS A 124 -3.45 -0.10 20.49
N ALA A 125 -3.43 -1.21 21.22
CA ALA A 125 -3.69 -2.52 20.65
C ALA A 125 -5.12 -2.60 20.13
N GLY A 126 -5.30 -3.21 18.96
CA GLY A 126 -6.56 -3.34 18.25
C GLY A 126 -6.34 -3.45 16.74
N ASP A 127 -7.39 -3.74 16.04
CA ASP A 127 -7.40 -3.79 14.57
C ASP A 127 -7.91 -2.46 14.04
N THR A 128 -7.36 -2.02 12.92
CA THR A 128 -7.80 -0.83 12.20
C THR A 128 -7.74 -1.07 10.71
N GLU A 129 -8.72 -0.55 10.00
CA GLU A 129 -8.75 -0.55 8.55
C GLU A 129 -8.44 0.86 8.06
N ILE A 130 -7.53 0.96 7.10
CA ILE A 130 -7.30 2.17 6.33
C ILE A 130 -8.03 2.00 5.01
N ALA A 131 -9.06 2.79 4.79
CA ALA A 131 -9.94 2.69 3.65
C ALA A 131 -10.06 4.02 2.90
N LEU A 132 -10.04 3.96 1.56
CA LEU A 132 -10.40 5.08 0.70
C LEU A 132 -11.91 5.28 0.75
N THR A 133 -12.35 6.53 0.87
CA THR A 133 -13.77 6.91 0.88
C THR A 133 -14.12 7.72 -0.35
N GLU A 134 -15.36 7.60 -0.81
CA GLU A 134 -15.87 8.43 -1.90
C GLU A 134 -16.30 9.82 -1.38
N PRO A 135 -16.17 10.88 -2.20
CA PRO A 135 -15.64 10.87 -3.57
C PRO A 135 -14.11 10.88 -3.62
N TYR A 136 -13.54 10.19 -4.61
CA TYR A 136 -12.12 10.30 -4.96
C TYR A 136 -11.98 10.54 -6.47
N HIS A 137 -10.83 11.05 -6.90
CA HIS A 137 -10.57 11.38 -8.29
C HIS A 137 -9.15 10.99 -8.70
N VAL A 138 -9.04 10.20 -9.76
CA VAL A 138 -7.78 10.01 -10.49
C VAL A 138 -7.90 10.85 -11.76
N PHE A 139 -7.00 11.83 -11.91
CA PHE A 139 -7.00 12.72 -13.06
C PHE A 139 -6.10 12.15 -14.16
N GLY A 140 -6.63 12.05 -15.40
CA GLY A 140 -5.89 11.63 -16.57
C GLY A 140 -4.86 12.66 -16.99
N GLU A 141 -4.56 12.76 -18.29
CA GLU A 141 -3.56 13.73 -18.80
C GLU A 141 -3.91 15.18 -18.47
N SER A 142 -5.18 15.47 -18.23
CA SER A 142 -5.64 16.77 -17.74
C SER A 142 -6.59 16.59 -16.56
N THR A 143 -6.72 17.62 -15.72
CA THR A 143 -7.64 17.62 -14.57
C THR A 143 -9.12 17.55 -14.95
N SER A 144 -9.45 17.80 -16.21
CA SER A 144 -10.81 17.61 -16.75
C SER A 144 -11.15 16.16 -17.08
N THR A 145 -10.14 15.30 -17.26
CA THR A 145 -10.31 13.89 -17.57
C THR A 145 -10.21 13.07 -16.28
N LYS A 146 -11.30 12.42 -15.86
CA LYS A 146 -11.33 11.53 -14.71
C LYS A 146 -11.26 10.08 -15.16
N LEU A 147 -10.37 9.31 -14.55
CA LEU A 147 -10.23 7.88 -14.80
C LEU A 147 -11.08 7.10 -13.80
N SER A 148 -11.70 6.03 -14.25
CA SER A 148 -12.27 5.03 -13.35
C SER A 148 -11.15 4.34 -12.59
N ALA A 149 -11.36 4.01 -11.31
CA ALA A 149 -10.34 3.33 -10.52
C ALA A 149 -10.91 2.20 -9.67
N SER A 150 -10.12 1.13 -9.54
CA SER A 150 -10.30 0.12 -8.51
C SER A 150 -9.42 0.43 -7.30
N TYR A 151 -9.83 -0.01 -6.12
CA TYR A 151 -9.04 0.19 -4.90
C TYR A 151 -9.20 -0.95 -3.91
N ASN A 152 -8.23 -1.10 -3.00
CA ASN A 152 -8.30 -2.00 -1.86
C ASN A 152 -8.29 -1.21 -0.55
N SER A 153 -8.71 -1.84 0.54
CA SER A 153 -8.42 -1.37 1.89
C SER A 153 -7.21 -2.09 2.48
N LEU A 154 -6.68 -1.58 3.60
CA LEU A 154 -5.57 -2.16 4.34
C LEU A 154 -5.96 -2.38 5.80
N VAL A 155 -6.00 -3.62 6.23
CA VAL A 155 -6.17 -3.97 7.65
C VAL A 155 -4.80 -4.04 8.33
N LEU A 156 -4.67 -3.35 9.47
CA LEU A 156 -3.52 -3.35 10.35
C LEU A 156 -3.92 -3.86 11.73
N VAL A 157 -3.06 -4.69 12.31
CA VAL A 157 -3.23 -5.25 13.66
C VAL A 157 -2.13 -4.68 14.55
N VAL A 158 -2.53 -3.93 15.58
CA VAL A 158 -1.61 -3.44 16.59
C VAL A 158 -1.70 -4.34 17.83
N LYS A 159 -0.59 -4.92 18.24
CA LYS A 159 -0.47 -5.75 19.43
C LYS A 159 0.13 -4.96 20.58
N ASP A 160 -0.20 -5.33 21.81
CA ASP A 160 0.57 -4.85 22.94
C ASP A 160 2.01 -5.35 22.84
N ARG A 161 2.95 -4.48 23.20
CA ARG A 161 4.35 -4.90 23.28
C ARG A 161 4.49 -5.91 24.42
N GLU A 162 4.83 -7.16 24.09
CA GLU A 162 5.21 -8.11 25.15
C GLU A 162 6.31 -7.47 26.00
N LYS A 163 6.02 -7.32 27.32
CA LYS A 163 7.06 -6.96 28.27
C LYS A 163 8.13 -8.06 28.15
N ALA A 164 9.29 -7.68 27.58
CA ALA A 164 10.44 -8.55 27.69
C ALA A 164 10.57 -8.86 29.17
N THR A 165 10.24 -10.10 29.54
CA THR A 165 10.50 -10.61 30.88
C THR A 165 11.99 -10.37 31.10
N ALA A 166 12.32 -9.43 31.96
CA ALA A 166 13.71 -9.11 32.28
C ALA A 166 14.35 -10.43 32.68
N LYS A 167 15.18 -10.96 31.80
CA LYS A 167 15.97 -12.14 32.06
C LYS A 167 16.77 -11.77 33.30
N GLU A 168 16.38 -12.37 34.42
CA GLU A 168 17.04 -12.18 35.69
C GLU A 168 18.56 -12.16 35.46
N PRO A 169 19.28 -11.10 35.85
CA PRO A 169 20.71 -11.05 35.60
C PRO A 169 21.32 -12.28 36.25
N PRO A 170 22.21 -13.01 35.53
CA PRO A 170 22.82 -14.21 36.08
C PRO A 170 23.42 -13.87 37.44
N VAL A 171 22.93 -14.54 38.48
CA VAL A 171 23.42 -14.44 39.83
C VAL A 171 24.94 -14.55 39.77
N ALA A 172 25.63 -13.43 39.98
CA ALA A 172 27.07 -13.37 40.01
C ALA A 172 27.53 -14.29 41.15
N LYS A 173 28.08 -15.45 40.79
CA LYS A 173 28.77 -16.31 41.74
C LYS A 173 29.82 -15.46 42.45
N LYS A 174 29.63 -15.24 43.79
CA LYS A 174 30.63 -14.57 44.62
C LYS A 174 32.01 -15.12 44.33
N PRO A 175 33.02 -14.27 44.04
CA PRO A 175 34.38 -14.75 43.93
C PRO A 175 34.82 -15.31 45.28
N VAL A 176 35.26 -16.56 45.27
CA VAL A 176 35.96 -17.17 46.41
C VAL A 176 37.17 -16.30 46.71
N GLN A 177 37.21 -15.75 47.93
CA GLN A 177 38.37 -15.04 48.49
C GLN A 177 39.56 -15.99 48.48
N SER A 178 40.45 -15.83 47.52
CA SER A 178 41.78 -16.43 47.59
C SER A 178 42.72 -15.52 48.37
N ALA A 179 43.42 -16.15 49.27
CA ALA A 179 44.29 -15.63 50.30
C ALA A 179 45.30 -14.56 49.84
N ARG A 180 45.42 -13.56 50.67
CA ARG A 180 46.37 -12.45 50.71
C ARG A 180 47.82 -12.93 50.88
N PRO A 181 48.78 -12.58 50.04
CA PRO A 181 50.19 -12.57 50.41
C PRO A 181 50.60 -11.17 50.87
N LYS A 182 51.46 -11.20 51.90
CA LYS A 182 52.01 -10.08 52.66
C LYS A 182 52.92 -9.16 51.80
N LYS A 183 52.86 -7.88 52.16
CA LYS A 183 53.63 -6.74 51.73
C LYS A 183 55.14 -6.90 52.06
N PRO A 184 56.05 -6.31 51.30
CA PRO A 184 57.21 -5.63 51.83
C PRO A 184 57.16 -4.11 51.60
N ARG A 185 57.81 -3.46 52.54
CA ARG A 185 57.88 -2.07 52.91
C ARG A 185 59.10 -1.40 52.26
N GLY A 186 58.95 -0.10 51.96
CA GLY A 186 60.08 0.84 51.70
C GLY A 186 60.11 1.31 50.22
N SER A 187 60.33 2.54 49.87
CA SER A 187 60.99 3.66 50.48
C SER A 187 60.62 4.97 49.80
N LYS A 188 60.42 6.01 50.55
CA LYS A 188 60.82 7.43 50.44
C LYS A 188 61.17 8.05 49.06
N THR A 189 60.35 9.07 48.64
CA THR A 189 60.65 10.53 48.43
C THR A 189 61.72 10.92 47.40
N PRO A 190 61.76 12.16 46.78
CA PRO A 190 60.83 13.30 46.84
C PRO A 190 60.70 14.07 45.50
N SER A 191 59.72 14.98 45.46
CA SER A 191 59.79 16.39 45.03
C SER A 191 60.42 16.78 43.66
N ARG A 192 59.65 17.51 42.82
CA ARG A 192 60.02 18.87 42.30
C ARG A 192 58.97 19.31 41.26
N SER A 193 58.18 20.25 41.62
CA SER A 193 58.06 21.66 41.23
C SER A 193 58.46 22.06 39.77
N ALA A 194 57.62 22.86 39.23
CA ALA A 194 57.74 24.04 38.36
C ALA A 194 56.93 23.86 37.07
N GLN A 195 55.85 24.63 36.88
CA GLN A 195 55.77 26.02 36.54
C GLN A 195 55.87 26.29 35.03
N SER A 196 54.83 27.02 34.55
CA SER A 196 54.92 28.06 33.50
C SER A 196 54.80 27.53 32.03
N LYS A 197 53.89 27.91 31.25
CA LYS A 197 53.36 29.23 30.87
C LYS A 197 52.00 29.04 30.20
#